data_20f5e39dcdfd5a72ee27f89170a1db2f
#
_entry.id   20f5e39dcdfd5a72ee27f89170a1db2f
#
_cell.length_a   1.000
_cell.length_b   1.000
_cell.length_c   1.000
_cell.angle_alpha   90.00
_cell.angle_beta   90.00
_cell.angle_gamma   90.00
#
_symmetry.space_group_name_H-M   'P 1'
#
loop_
_entity.id
_entity.type
_entity.pdbx_description
1 polymer ?
#
loop_
_entity_poly.entity_id
_entity_poly.type
_entity_poly.pdbx_seq_one_letter_code
_entity_poly.pdbx_strand_id
1 'polypeptide(L)'
;MLEARDVSITLGGVSILRGATLTVAPGRVTALVGPNGAGKSTLLACLSGALRPDRGTVRMDGEDPAHLRPAVLGTRRAVLDQSPGAAAPFTLTELVELGVPQAVAPAETRRITLGAIHDTGLSRLAERPIDALSGGERHRAHLARALAQRHAGKHLGWGRWLMLDEPTASLDLKHQASVLQVARRCADDGAGVLAVLHDLSLAAAMADTVAVMHEGRVVVSAPPAESLTPALLARVYGLEIAIAEPRAGLRAIIPIYPSTTGDHLCSSP
;
A
#
# COMPACT_ATOMS: atom_id res chain seq x y z
N MET A 1 14.30 -8.79 -5.74
CA MET A 1 14.38 -7.47 -5.11
C MET A 1 13.59 -6.49 -5.95
N LEU A 2 12.82 -5.58 -5.35
CA LEU A 2 12.13 -4.48 -6.04
C LEU A 2 12.80 -3.18 -5.63
N GLU A 3 13.29 -2.41 -6.61
CA GLU A 3 14.14 -1.24 -6.36
C GLU A 3 13.73 -0.06 -7.25
N ALA A 4 13.73 1.13 -6.67
CA ALA A 4 13.77 2.42 -7.34
C ALA A 4 15.08 3.12 -6.98
N ARG A 5 15.83 3.63 -7.95
CA ARG A 5 17.10 4.36 -7.76
C ARG A 5 17.04 5.69 -8.47
N ASP A 6 17.18 6.77 -7.71
CA ASP A 6 17.19 8.17 -8.16
C ASP A 6 16.01 8.52 -9.09
N VAL A 7 14.85 7.95 -8.79
CA VAL A 7 13.66 8.09 -9.62
C VAL A 7 13.12 9.52 -9.53
N SER A 8 13.01 10.18 -10.70
CA SER A 8 12.39 11.48 -10.84
C SER A 8 11.30 11.44 -11.89
N ILE A 9 10.21 12.18 -11.62
CA ILE A 9 9.05 12.25 -12.53
C ILE A 9 8.37 13.61 -12.43
N THR A 10 7.95 14.13 -13.58
CA THR A 10 7.19 15.37 -13.73
C THR A 10 5.83 15.05 -14.34
N LEU A 11 4.75 15.44 -13.71
CA LEU A 11 3.39 15.26 -14.19
C LEU A 11 2.70 16.62 -14.32
N GLY A 12 2.16 16.91 -15.50
CA GLY A 12 1.49 18.21 -15.73
C GLY A 12 2.38 19.42 -15.46
N GLY A 13 3.70 19.31 -15.70
CA GLY A 13 4.67 20.39 -15.43
C GLY A 13 5.11 20.49 -13.96
N VAL A 14 4.55 19.68 -13.06
CA VAL A 14 4.92 19.66 -11.63
C VAL A 14 5.87 18.50 -11.34
N SER A 15 7.02 18.78 -10.73
CA SER A 15 7.99 17.76 -10.30
C SER A 15 7.44 17.03 -9.06
N ILE A 16 7.01 15.78 -9.23
CA ILE A 16 6.41 14.95 -8.18
C ILE A 16 7.47 14.12 -7.45
N LEU A 17 8.36 13.45 -8.19
CA LEU A 17 9.50 12.72 -7.60
C LEU A 17 10.80 13.41 -7.97
N ARG A 18 11.73 13.48 -7.01
CA ARG A 18 12.97 14.25 -7.09
C ARG A 18 14.17 13.42 -6.64
N GLY A 19 14.46 12.31 -7.35
CA GLY A 19 15.53 11.40 -6.99
C GLY A 19 15.14 10.46 -5.85
N ALA A 20 13.92 9.92 -5.91
CA ALA A 20 13.44 8.96 -4.90
C ALA A 20 14.18 7.63 -5.05
N THR A 21 14.70 7.12 -3.93
CA THR A 21 15.38 5.81 -3.86
C THR A 21 14.71 4.96 -2.79
N LEU A 22 14.24 3.76 -3.16
CA LEU A 22 13.56 2.82 -2.26
C LEU A 22 13.88 1.39 -2.66
N THR A 23 14.12 0.54 -1.67
CA THR A 23 14.28 -0.90 -1.85
C THR A 23 13.22 -1.63 -1.03
N VAL A 24 12.51 -2.57 -1.66
CA VAL A 24 11.55 -3.48 -1.01
C VAL A 24 12.11 -4.89 -1.07
N ALA A 25 12.24 -5.54 0.08
CA ALA A 25 12.78 -6.89 0.19
C ALA A 25 11.67 -7.96 0.12
N PRO A 26 11.92 -9.13 -0.48
CA PRO A 26 11.02 -10.27 -0.39
C PRO A 26 10.87 -10.73 1.07
N GLY A 27 9.70 -11.25 1.43
CA GLY A 27 9.41 -11.74 2.78
C GLY A 27 9.28 -10.62 3.83
N ARG A 28 9.21 -9.37 3.42
CA ARG A 28 9.13 -8.21 4.31
C ARG A 28 7.98 -7.29 3.94
N VAL A 29 7.48 -6.59 4.94
CA VAL A 29 6.53 -5.50 4.77
C VAL A 29 7.27 -4.16 4.85
N THR A 30 7.21 -3.38 3.79
CA THR A 30 7.68 -2.00 3.76
C THR A 30 6.48 -1.07 3.76
N ALA A 31 6.34 -0.24 4.79
CA ALA A 31 5.35 0.83 4.81
C ALA A 31 5.95 2.10 4.20
N LEU A 32 5.22 2.73 3.29
CA LEU A 32 5.56 4.01 2.70
C LEU A 32 4.64 5.08 3.28
N VAL A 33 5.20 6.00 4.06
CA VAL A 33 4.46 7.04 4.77
C VAL A 33 4.96 8.43 4.39
N GLY A 34 4.19 9.46 4.70
CA GLY A 34 4.54 10.87 4.43
C GLY A 34 3.28 11.70 4.20
N PRO A 35 3.39 13.04 4.16
CA PRO A 35 2.28 13.95 3.92
C PRO A 35 1.55 13.69 2.59
N ASN A 36 0.34 14.25 2.47
CA ASN A 36 -0.36 14.27 1.19
C ASN A 36 0.47 15.07 0.17
N GLY A 37 0.52 14.60 -1.07
CA GLY A 37 1.32 15.22 -2.11
C GLY A 37 2.83 14.90 -2.06
N ALA A 38 3.32 14.10 -1.10
CA ALA A 38 4.73 13.72 -1.02
C ALA A 38 5.21 12.82 -2.18
N GLY A 39 4.31 12.29 -3.01
CA GLY A 39 4.64 11.44 -4.16
C GLY A 39 4.53 9.93 -3.92
N LYS A 40 3.91 9.49 -2.81
CA LYS A 40 3.82 8.07 -2.41
C LYS A 40 3.18 7.17 -3.49
N SER A 41 1.96 7.49 -3.93
CA SER A 41 1.26 6.72 -4.97
C SER A 41 1.99 6.79 -6.32
N THR A 42 2.66 7.91 -6.62
CA THR A 42 3.49 8.06 -7.82
C THR A 42 4.71 7.14 -7.78
N LEU A 43 5.38 7.03 -6.62
CA LEU A 43 6.50 6.11 -6.45
C LEU A 43 6.03 4.65 -6.53
N LEU A 44 4.88 4.32 -5.93
CA LEU A 44 4.26 3.00 -6.06
C LEU A 44 3.91 2.70 -7.52
N ALA A 45 3.35 3.65 -8.27
CA ALA A 45 3.05 3.49 -9.69
C ALA A 45 4.31 3.25 -10.53
N CYS A 46 5.44 3.91 -10.22
CA CYS A 46 6.72 3.62 -10.87
C CYS A 46 7.21 2.20 -10.53
N LEU A 47 7.20 1.82 -9.26
CA LEU A 47 7.63 0.50 -8.80
C LEU A 47 6.76 -0.63 -9.38
N SER A 48 5.46 -0.38 -9.55
CA SER A 48 4.53 -1.34 -10.17
C SER A 48 4.67 -1.47 -11.70
N GLY A 49 5.42 -0.58 -12.34
CA GLY A 49 5.53 -0.50 -13.80
C GLY A 49 4.32 0.15 -14.49
N ALA A 50 3.39 0.74 -13.72
CA ALA A 50 2.25 1.48 -14.28
C ALA A 50 2.68 2.87 -14.80
N LEU A 51 3.79 3.42 -14.28
CA LEU A 51 4.32 4.71 -14.66
C LEU A 51 5.83 4.61 -14.90
N ARG A 52 6.29 5.15 -16.03
CA ARG A 52 7.72 5.20 -16.34
C ARG A 52 8.33 6.49 -15.80
N PRO A 53 9.43 6.43 -15.03
CA PRO A 53 10.11 7.63 -14.57
C PRO A 53 10.82 8.38 -15.72
N ASP A 54 10.95 9.71 -15.58
CA ASP A 54 11.72 10.55 -16.52
C ASP A 54 13.22 10.32 -16.36
N ARG A 55 13.66 10.07 -15.10
CA ARG A 55 15.07 9.80 -14.74
C ARG A 55 15.13 8.73 -13.66
N GLY A 56 16.31 8.12 -13.55
CA GLY A 56 16.53 7.02 -12.62
C GLY A 56 16.11 5.68 -13.20
N THR A 57 16.08 4.66 -12.35
CA THR A 57 15.74 3.29 -12.78
C THR A 57 14.84 2.60 -11.78
N VAL A 58 13.96 1.77 -12.30
CA VAL A 58 13.18 0.81 -11.49
C VAL A 58 13.55 -0.61 -11.92
N ARG A 59 13.75 -1.50 -10.95
CA ARG A 59 14.04 -2.92 -11.19
C ARG A 59 13.15 -3.80 -10.33
N MET A 60 12.49 -4.73 -10.98
CA MET A 60 11.70 -5.80 -10.35
C MET A 60 12.36 -7.13 -10.70
N ASP A 61 12.99 -7.76 -9.70
CA ASP A 61 13.79 -9.00 -9.89
C ASP A 61 14.85 -8.86 -11.01
N GLY A 62 15.48 -7.68 -11.12
CA GLY A 62 16.52 -7.37 -12.09
C GLY A 62 16.03 -6.80 -13.43
N GLU A 63 14.75 -6.90 -13.73
CA GLU A 63 14.14 -6.40 -14.97
C GLU A 63 13.41 -5.07 -14.75
N ASP A 64 13.30 -4.26 -15.80
CA ASP A 64 12.52 -3.02 -15.78
C ASP A 64 11.03 -3.35 -15.97
N PRO A 65 10.18 -3.12 -14.94
CA PRO A 65 8.77 -3.48 -15.00
C PRO A 65 7.99 -2.71 -16.08
N ALA A 66 8.42 -1.50 -16.44
CA ALA A 66 7.77 -0.70 -17.48
C ALA A 66 7.98 -1.27 -18.92
N HIS A 67 8.94 -2.17 -19.09
CA HIS A 67 9.20 -2.85 -20.37
C HIS A 67 8.61 -4.26 -20.41
N LEU A 68 8.04 -4.77 -19.34
CA LEU A 68 7.39 -6.08 -19.33
C LEU A 68 6.01 -6.00 -20.00
N ARG A 69 5.66 -7.04 -20.76
CA ARG A 69 4.30 -7.16 -21.30
C ARG A 69 3.29 -7.24 -20.15
N PRO A 70 2.12 -6.60 -20.25
CA PRO A 70 1.11 -6.57 -19.17
C PRO A 70 0.76 -7.95 -18.59
N ALA A 71 0.64 -8.97 -19.43
CA ALA A 71 0.37 -10.34 -19.00
C ALA A 71 1.49 -10.92 -18.12
N VAL A 72 2.76 -10.64 -18.45
CA VAL A 72 3.92 -11.06 -17.64
C VAL A 72 3.98 -10.28 -16.34
N LEU A 73 3.83 -8.96 -16.42
CA LEU A 73 3.84 -8.09 -15.25
C LEU A 73 2.73 -8.47 -14.25
N GLY A 74 1.53 -8.81 -14.77
CA GLY A 74 0.40 -9.26 -13.95
C GLY A 74 0.64 -10.55 -13.18
N THR A 75 1.55 -11.43 -13.61
CA THR A 75 1.94 -12.63 -12.87
C THR A 75 3.00 -12.34 -11.80
N ARG A 76 3.81 -11.30 -11.97
CA ARG A 76 4.92 -10.98 -11.04
C ARG A 76 4.49 -10.16 -9.84
N ARG A 77 3.53 -9.25 -10.03
CA ARG A 77 3.05 -8.35 -9.00
C ARG A 77 1.54 -8.22 -8.99
N ALA A 78 0.97 -7.97 -7.83
CA ALA A 78 -0.42 -7.59 -7.64
C ALA A 78 -0.49 -6.18 -7.05
N VAL A 79 -1.48 -5.39 -7.48
CA VAL A 79 -1.66 -4.01 -7.02
C VAL A 79 -3.10 -3.79 -6.59
N LEU A 80 -3.27 -3.23 -5.39
CA LEU A 80 -4.49 -2.58 -4.95
C LEU A 80 -4.32 -1.08 -5.16
N ASP A 81 -5.05 -0.51 -6.12
CA ASP A 81 -5.07 0.92 -6.42
C ASP A 81 -6.01 1.68 -5.46
N GLN A 82 -5.70 2.94 -5.17
CA GLN A 82 -6.50 3.81 -4.29
C GLN A 82 -7.95 4.00 -4.78
N SER A 83 -8.15 4.12 -6.08
CA SER A 83 -9.46 4.29 -6.71
C SER A 83 -9.62 3.30 -7.85
N PRO A 84 -10.05 2.07 -7.57
CA PRO A 84 -10.34 1.13 -8.64
C PRO A 84 -11.50 1.66 -9.47
N GLY A 85 -11.25 1.79 -10.79
CA GLY A 85 -12.16 2.43 -11.75
C GLY A 85 -13.58 1.88 -11.80
N ALA A 86 -14.40 2.51 -12.65
CA ALA A 86 -15.84 2.43 -12.71
C ALA A 86 -16.45 1.02 -12.65
N ALA A 87 -17.62 0.98 -12.01
CA ALA A 87 -18.42 -0.21 -11.85
C ALA A 87 -18.87 -0.77 -13.22
N ALA A 88 -18.29 -1.89 -13.60
CA ALA A 88 -18.94 -2.79 -14.52
C ALA A 88 -19.94 -3.67 -13.72
N PRO A 89 -20.99 -4.21 -14.34
CA PRO A 89 -22.02 -5.01 -13.66
C PRO A 89 -21.50 -6.43 -13.34
N PHE A 90 -20.42 -6.49 -12.54
CA PHE A 90 -19.82 -7.72 -12.06
C PHE A 90 -20.36 -8.11 -10.70
N THR A 91 -20.49 -9.40 -10.45
CA THR A 91 -20.55 -9.96 -9.09
C THR A 91 -19.18 -9.84 -8.41
N LEU A 92 -19.14 -10.02 -7.10
CA LEU A 92 -17.88 -10.06 -6.35
C LEU A 92 -16.95 -11.18 -6.89
N THR A 93 -17.49 -12.37 -7.16
CA THR A 93 -16.73 -13.50 -7.70
C THR A 93 -16.10 -13.14 -9.03
N GLU A 94 -16.87 -12.60 -9.97
CA GLU A 94 -16.38 -12.19 -11.30
C GLU A 94 -15.30 -11.10 -11.20
N LEU A 95 -15.47 -10.10 -10.34
CA LEU A 95 -14.44 -9.09 -10.10
C LEU A 95 -13.12 -9.73 -9.64
N VAL A 96 -13.18 -10.67 -8.69
CA VAL A 96 -11.99 -11.32 -8.14
C VAL A 96 -11.33 -12.22 -9.17
N GLU A 97 -12.10 -12.92 -10.01
CA GLU A 97 -11.59 -13.72 -11.11
C GLU A 97 -10.81 -12.92 -12.15
N LEU A 98 -11.15 -11.63 -12.37
CA LEU A 98 -10.36 -10.75 -13.24
C LEU A 98 -8.89 -10.60 -12.76
N GLY A 99 -8.61 -10.88 -11.50
CA GLY A 99 -7.24 -10.91 -10.98
C GLY A 99 -6.45 -12.13 -11.40
N VAL A 100 -7.11 -13.21 -11.84
CA VAL A 100 -6.46 -14.48 -12.18
C VAL A 100 -6.10 -14.51 -13.67
N PRO A 101 -4.81 -14.69 -14.04
CA PRO A 101 -4.41 -14.81 -15.43
C PRO A 101 -5.05 -16.04 -16.13
N GLN A 102 -5.37 -15.91 -17.42
CA GLN A 102 -5.98 -16.98 -18.23
C GLN A 102 -5.12 -18.25 -18.32
N ALA A 103 -3.82 -18.15 -18.00
CA ALA A 103 -2.92 -19.31 -17.99
C ALA A 103 -3.19 -20.28 -16.82
N VAL A 104 -4.02 -19.91 -15.84
CA VAL A 104 -4.41 -20.76 -14.72
C VAL A 104 -5.62 -21.61 -15.10
N ALA A 105 -5.56 -22.91 -14.81
CA ALA A 105 -6.65 -23.83 -15.11
C ALA A 105 -7.96 -23.47 -14.38
N PRO A 106 -9.15 -23.71 -14.95
CA PRO A 106 -10.43 -23.27 -14.36
C PRO A 106 -10.69 -23.74 -12.92
N ALA A 107 -10.34 -24.99 -12.60
CA ALA A 107 -10.49 -25.52 -11.25
C ALA A 107 -9.63 -24.78 -10.22
N GLU A 108 -8.41 -24.43 -10.61
CA GLU A 108 -7.48 -23.68 -9.78
C GLU A 108 -7.87 -22.18 -9.69
N THR A 109 -8.36 -21.59 -10.79
CA THR A 109 -8.94 -20.25 -10.80
C THR A 109 -10.03 -20.15 -9.75
N ARG A 110 -11.00 -21.08 -9.75
CA ARG A 110 -12.08 -21.12 -8.75
C ARG A 110 -11.56 -21.25 -7.33
N ARG A 111 -10.57 -22.12 -7.10
CA ARG A 111 -9.95 -22.29 -5.77
C ARG A 111 -9.28 -21.01 -5.28
N ILE A 112 -8.50 -20.35 -6.12
CA ILE A 112 -7.80 -19.10 -5.81
C ILE A 112 -8.81 -17.99 -5.54
N THR A 113 -9.82 -17.82 -6.38
CA THR A 113 -10.88 -16.81 -6.24
C THR A 113 -11.62 -16.94 -4.92
N LEU A 114 -12.13 -18.14 -4.61
CA LEU A 114 -12.87 -18.39 -3.36
C LEU A 114 -11.98 -18.22 -2.13
N GLY A 115 -10.71 -18.64 -2.20
CA GLY A 115 -9.73 -18.41 -1.14
C GLY A 115 -9.51 -16.92 -0.87
N ALA A 116 -9.31 -16.12 -1.90
CA ALA A 116 -9.11 -14.67 -1.78
C ALA A 116 -10.36 -13.96 -1.21
N ILE A 117 -11.56 -14.37 -1.62
CA ILE A 117 -12.83 -13.87 -1.07
C ILE A 117 -12.95 -14.23 0.41
N HIS A 118 -12.59 -15.45 0.78
CA HIS A 118 -12.59 -15.90 2.17
C HIS A 118 -11.61 -15.09 3.03
N ASP A 119 -10.38 -14.88 2.56
CA ASP A 119 -9.32 -14.16 3.27
C ASP A 119 -9.68 -12.70 3.57
N THR A 120 -10.57 -12.10 2.76
CA THR A 120 -11.08 -10.75 2.95
C THR A 120 -12.41 -10.68 3.69
N GLY A 121 -12.93 -11.83 4.17
CA GLY A 121 -14.17 -11.91 4.95
C GLY A 121 -15.44 -11.63 4.14
N LEU A 122 -15.41 -11.89 2.83
CA LEU A 122 -16.53 -11.57 1.92
C LEU A 122 -17.29 -12.79 1.41
N SER A 123 -17.08 -14.00 1.96
CA SER A 123 -17.64 -15.25 1.44
C SER A 123 -19.17 -15.23 1.30
N ARG A 124 -19.89 -14.52 2.19
CA ARG A 124 -21.36 -14.42 2.13
C ARG A 124 -21.87 -13.47 1.04
N LEU A 125 -20.98 -12.72 0.41
CA LEU A 125 -21.30 -11.72 -0.59
C LEU A 125 -20.80 -12.12 -2.00
N ALA A 126 -20.30 -13.34 -2.18
CA ALA A 126 -19.65 -13.82 -3.40
C ALA A 126 -20.47 -13.55 -4.67
N GLU A 127 -21.76 -13.81 -4.63
CA GLU A 127 -22.68 -13.63 -5.78
C GLU A 127 -23.32 -12.23 -5.82
N ARG A 128 -22.95 -11.33 -4.90
CA ARG A 128 -23.56 -10.00 -4.83
C ARG A 128 -22.95 -9.07 -5.90
N PRO A 129 -23.76 -8.28 -6.61
CA PRO A 129 -23.25 -7.25 -7.51
C PRO A 129 -22.37 -6.22 -6.77
N ILE A 130 -21.29 -5.79 -7.39
CA ILE A 130 -20.31 -4.86 -6.79
C ILE A 130 -20.92 -3.50 -6.43
N ASP A 131 -21.86 -3.01 -7.21
CA ASP A 131 -22.58 -1.76 -6.97
C ASP A 131 -23.48 -1.82 -5.73
N ALA A 132 -23.93 -3.02 -5.34
CA ALA A 132 -24.73 -3.27 -4.14
C ALA A 132 -23.88 -3.45 -2.86
N LEU A 133 -22.55 -3.38 -2.95
CA LEU A 133 -21.63 -3.44 -1.81
C LEU A 133 -21.45 -2.05 -1.18
N SER A 134 -21.30 -2.03 0.15
CA SER A 134 -20.84 -0.82 0.86
C SER A 134 -19.42 -0.41 0.41
N GLY A 135 -19.01 0.84 0.68
CA GLY A 135 -17.67 1.32 0.34
C GLY A 135 -16.56 0.44 0.90
N GLY A 136 -16.66 0.03 2.17
CA GLY A 136 -15.68 -0.86 2.79
C GLY A 136 -15.69 -2.29 2.24
N GLU A 137 -16.86 -2.84 1.89
CA GLU A 137 -16.97 -4.14 1.23
C GLU A 137 -16.37 -4.08 -0.18
N ARG A 138 -16.64 -3.01 -0.93
CA ARG A 138 -16.07 -2.79 -2.26
C ARG A 138 -14.56 -2.67 -2.20
N HIS A 139 -14.02 -1.93 -1.23
CA HIS A 139 -12.58 -1.82 -1.03
C HIS A 139 -11.95 -3.21 -0.76
N ARG A 140 -12.55 -4.02 0.14
CA ARG A 140 -12.08 -5.39 0.39
C ARG A 140 -12.26 -6.32 -0.82
N ALA A 141 -13.25 -6.10 -1.69
CA ALA A 141 -13.42 -6.83 -2.94
C ALA A 141 -12.24 -6.61 -3.90
N HIS A 142 -11.78 -5.37 -4.03
CA HIS A 142 -10.59 -5.07 -4.80
C HIS A 142 -9.31 -5.62 -4.17
N LEU A 143 -9.23 -5.67 -2.83
CA LEU A 143 -8.14 -6.37 -2.15
C LEU A 143 -8.18 -7.87 -2.47
N ALA A 144 -9.38 -8.51 -2.45
CA ALA A 144 -9.51 -9.92 -2.83
C ALA A 144 -9.05 -10.16 -4.26
N ARG A 145 -9.36 -9.27 -5.20
CA ARG A 145 -8.84 -9.32 -6.59
C ARG A 145 -7.31 -9.27 -6.63
N ALA A 146 -6.70 -8.35 -5.88
CA ALA A 146 -5.24 -8.26 -5.82
C ALA A 146 -4.61 -9.52 -5.19
N LEU A 147 -5.24 -10.09 -4.15
CA LEU A 147 -4.79 -11.35 -3.56
C LEU A 147 -4.91 -12.53 -4.52
N ALA A 148 -6.03 -12.63 -5.24
CA ALA A 148 -6.21 -13.66 -6.27
C ALA A 148 -5.12 -13.56 -7.35
N GLN A 149 -4.80 -12.34 -7.80
CA GLN A 149 -3.71 -12.09 -8.75
C GLN A 149 -2.36 -12.56 -8.19
N ARG A 150 -2.05 -12.21 -6.94
CA ARG A 150 -0.80 -12.64 -6.28
C ARG A 150 -0.75 -14.16 -6.14
N HIS A 151 -1.83 -14.82 -5.69
CA HIS A 151 -1.89 -16.26 -5.52
C HIS A 151 -1.74 -16.99 -6.85
N ALA A 152 -2.41 -16.49 -7.90
CA ALA A 152 -2.26 -17.02 -9.25
C ALA A 152 -0.83 -16.86 -9.77
N GLY A 153 -0.21 -15.71 -9.56
CA GLY A 153 1.18 -15.48 -9.90
C GLY A 153 2.12 -16.45 -9.18
N LYS A 154 1.88 -16.70 -7.87
CA LYS A 154 2.65 -17.69 -7.10
C LYS A 154 2.47 -19.11 -7.64
N HIS A 155 1.25 -19.51 -7.99
CA HIS A 155 0.96 -20.81 -8.62
C HIS A 155 1.74 -20.98 -9.94
N LEU A 156 1.95 -19.89 -10.68
CA LEU A 156 2.75 -19.88 -11.92
C LEU A 156 4.26 -19.73 -11.70
N GLY A 157 4.75 -19.78 -10.44
CA GLY A 157 6.16 -19.66 -10.08
C GLY A 157 6.66 -18.22 -9.90
N TRP A 158 5.76 -17.22 -9.89
CA TRP A 158 6.02 -15.79 -9.74
C TRP A 158 5.29 -15.23 -8.53
N GLY A 159 4.60 -14.10 -8.62
CA GLY A 159 3.71 -13.54 -7.56
C GLY A 159 4.45 -13.05 -6.33
N ARG A 160 5.65 -12.50 -6.54
CA ARG A 160 6.56 -12.09 -5.46
C ARG A 160 6.24 -10.74 -4.84
N TRP A 161 5.41 -9.90 -5.50
CA TRP A 161 5.21 -8.52 -5.08
C TRP A 161 3.73 -8.22 -4.86
N LEU A 162 3.42 -7.65 -3.70
CA LEU A 162 2.09 -7.13 -3.37
C LEU A 162 2.23 -5.64 -3.04
N MET A 163 1.54 -4.80 -3.79
CA MET A 163 1.56 -3.35 -3.62
C MET A 163 0.18 -2.86 -3.25
N LEU A 164 0.07 -2.13 -2.16
CA LEU A 164 -1.19 -1.70 -1.56
C LEU A 164 -1.16 -0.17 -1.43
N ASP A 165 -1.99 0.53 -2.20
CA ASP A 165 -2.16 1.97 -2.08
C ASP A 165 -3.35 2.28 -1.16
N GLU A 166 -3.07 2.78 0.03
CA GLU A 166 -4.05 3.12 1.09
C GLU A 166 -5.02 1.97 1.43
N PRO A 167 -4.53 0.75 1.73
CA PRO A 167 -5.37 -0.43 1.89
C PRO A 167 -6.33 -0.38 3.08
N THR A 168 -6.16 0.57 3.98
CA THR A 168 -6.96 0.74 5.20
C THR A 168 -7.94 1.92 5.12
N ALA A 169 -7.95 2.66 4.01
CA ALA A 169 -8.83 3.81 3.82
C ALA A 169 -10.31 3.41 3.93
N SER A 170 -11.09 4.24 4.62
CA SER A 170 -12.55 4.04 4.79
C SER A 170 -12.96 2.72 5.47
N LEU A 171 -12.05 2.05 6.16
CA LEU A 171 -12.33 0.83 6.93
C LEU A 171 -12.40 1.11 8.43
N ASP A 172 -13.27 0.41 9.13
CA ASP A 172 -13.27 0.37 10.59
C ASP A 172 -12.04 -0.39 11.14
N LEU A 173 -11.76 -0.24 12.43
CA LEU A 173 -10.59 -0.83 13.09
C LEU A 173 -10.48 -2.34 12.90
N LYS A 174 -11.60 -3.08 12.94
CA LYS A 174 -11.61 -4.52 12.76
C LYS A 174 -11.18 -4.91 11.35
N HIS A 175 -11.68 -4.22 10.35
CA HIS A 175 -11.37 -4.48 8.95
C HIS A 175 -9.95 -4.00 8.60
N GLN A 176 -9.49 -2.87 9.17
CA GLN A 176 -8.08 -2.45 9.06
C GLN A 176 -7.14 -3.55 9.57
N ALA A 177 -7.39 -4.08 10.77
CA ALA A 177 -6.60 -5.17 11.33
C ALA A 177 -6.57 -6.41 10.41
N SER A 178 -7.72 -6.78 9.82
CA SER A 178 -7.80 -7.91 8.88
C SER A 178 -6.94 -7.68 7.64
N VAL A 179 -6.97 -6.48 7.05
CA VAL A 179 -6.15 -6.12 5.88
C VAL A 179 -4.66 -6.20 6.20
N LEU A 180 -4.25 -5.68 7.36
CA LEU A 180 -2.86 -5.74 7.80
C LEU A 180 -2.38 -7.18 8.05
N GLN A 181 -3.24 -8.03 8.63
CA GLN A 181 -2.95 -9.45 8.81
C GLN A 181 -2.78 -10.17 7.47
N VAL A 182 -3.61 -9.85 6.47
CA VAL A 182 -3.46 -10.39 5.11
C VAL A 182 -2.12 -9.98 4.51
N ALA A 183 -1.74 -8.70 4.60
CA ALA A 183 -0.45 -8.20 4.13
C ALA A 183 0.72 -8.92 4.81
N ARG A 184 0.64 -9.12 6.14
CA ARG A 184 1.67 -9.86 6.91
C ARG A 184 1.78 -11.31 6.45
N ARG A 185 0.64 -12.04 6.35
CA ARG A 185 0.65 -13.42 5.83
C ARG A 185 1.25 -13.52 4.43
N CYS A 186 1.01 -12.55 3.55
CA CYS A 186 1.65 -12.52 2.25
C CYS A 186 3.17 -12.38 2.34
N ALA A 187 3.65 -11.56 3.26
CA ALA A 187 5.09 -11.41 3.50
C ALA A 187 5.69 -12.68 4.11
N ASP A 188 5.05 -13.28 5.10
CA ASP A 188 5.48 -14.55 5.73
C ASP A 188 5.52 -15.70 4.71
N ASP A 189 4.67 -15.63 3.68
CA ASP A 189 4.65 -16.54 2.52
C ASP A 189 5.66 -16.16 1.42
N GLY A 190 6.59 -15.27 1.72
CA GLY A 190 7.74 -14.89 0.90
C GLY A 190 7.51 -13.72 -0.06
N ALA A 191 6.34 -13.08 -0.09
CA ALA A 191 6.14 -11.89 -0.90
C ALA A 191 6.83 -10.65 -0.31
N GLY A 192 7.38 -9.78 -1.14
CA GLY A 192 7.69 -8.41 -0.75
C GLY A 192 6.41 -7.58 -0.81
N VAL A 193 6.05 -6.96 0.32
CA VAL A 193 4.85 -6.13 0.43
C VAL A 193 5.25 -4.66 0.56
N LEU A 194 4.71 -3.80 -0.32
CA LEU A 194 4.79 -2.35 -0.20
C LEU A 194 3.40 -1.81 0.11
N ALA A 195 3.21 -1.15 1.25
CA ALA A 195 1.94 -0.56 1.65
C ALA A 195 2.08 0.95 1.87
N VAL A 196 1.34 1.75 1.12
CA VAL A 196 1.19 3.18 1.39
C VAL A 196 0.19 3.35 2.53
N LEU A 197 0.62 3.97 3.62
CA LEU A 197 -0.20 4.16 4.80
C LEU A 197 -0.21 5.62 5.26
N HIS A 198 -1.36 6.08 5.77
CA HIS A 198 -1.48 7.39 6.42
C HIS A 198 -1.30 7.31 7.93
N ASP A 199 -1.73 6.22 8.54
CA ASP A 199 -1.59 6.00 9.99
C ASP A 199 -0.18 5.50 10.32
N LEU A 200 0.58 6.35 11.00
CA LEU A 200 1.95 6.07 11.41
C LEU A 200 2.01 4.99 12.49
N SER A 201 1.00 4.89 13.35
CA SER A 201 0.93 3.84 14.39
C SER A 201 0.68 2.48 13.75
N LEU A 202 -0.20 2.40 12.73
CA LEU A 202 -0.37 1.18 11.94
C LEU A 202 0.91 0.81 11.20
N ALA A 203 1.61 1.78 10.60
CA ALA A 203 2.88 1.54 9.93
C ALA A 203 3.94 0.99 10.91
N ALA A 204 4.02 1.58 12.12
CA ALA A 204 4.93 1.11 13.17
C ALA A 204 4.62 -0.31 13.64
N ALA A 205 3.33 -0.68 13.70
CA ALA A 205 2.88 -1.98 14.22
C ALA A 205 3.06 -3.14 13.23
N MET A 206 3.01 -2.87 11.91
CA MET A 206 2.98 -3.93 10.92
C MET A 206 4.24 -4.07 10.07
N ALA A 207 5.01 -3.00 9.90
CA ALA A 207 6.09 -2.97 8.92
C ALA A 207 7.42 -3.43 9.53
N ASP A 208 8.19 -4.17 8.72
CA ASP A 208 9.59 -4.47 9.01
C ASP A 208 10.48 -3.25 8.70
N THR A 209 10.08 -2.46 7.70
CA THR A 209 10.76 -1.23 7.27
C THR A 209 9.72 -0.14 7.05
N VAL A 210 10.00 1.07 7.52
CA VAL A 210 9.22 2.26 7.22
C VAL A 210 10.05 3.21 6.39
N ALA A 211 9.55 3.53 5.21
CA ALA A 211 10.11 4.56 4.33
C ALA A 211 9.29 5.84 4.48
N VAL A 212 9.93 6.93 4.85
CA VAL A 212 9.28 8.25 5.00
C VAL A 212 9.56 9.08 3.76
N MET A 213 8.49 9.53 3.09
CA MET A 213 8.58 10.44 1.96
C MET A 213 8.28 11.88 2.36
N HIS A 214 9.06 12.80 1.81
CA HIS A 214 8.86 14.23 1.93
C HIS A 214 9.32 14.92 0.64
N GLU A 215 8.49 15.80 0.09
CA GLU A 215 8.79 16.60 -1.12
C GLU A 215 9.38 15.81 -2.30
N GLY A 216 8.79 14.66 -2.59
CA GLY A 216 9.19 13.81 -3.72
C GLY A 216 10.46 12.97 -3.48
N ARG A 217 10.97 12.91 -2.24
CA ARG A 217 12.15 12.14 -1.85
C ARG A 217 11.83 11.13 -0.75
N VAL A 218 12.52 10.01 -0.75
CA VAL A 218 12.56 9.13 0.43
C VAL A 218 13.67 9.66 1.35
N VAL A 219 13.28 10.21 2.50
CA VAL A 219 14.23 10.85 3.44
C VAL A 219 14.84 9.87 4.44
N VAL A 220 14.18 8.74 4.66
CA VAL A 220 14.67 7.60 5.46
C VAL A 220 13.96 6.34 5.03
N SER A 221 14.62 5.20 5.13
CA SER A 221 14.06 3.86 4.96
C SER A 221 14.82 2.91 5.90
N ALA A 222 14.21 2.58 7.03
CA ALA A 222 14.83 1.83 8.14
C ALA A 222 13.75 1.14 8.99
N PRO A 223 14.10 0.32 9.99
CA PRO A 223 13.13 -0.20 10.95
C PRO A 223 12.28 0.92 11.59
N PRO A 224 11.03 0.62 12.01
CA PRO A 224 10.11 1.64 12.54
C PRO A 224 10.71 2.51 13.65
N ALA A 225 11.55 1.92 14.52
CA ALA A 225 12.18 2.64 15.62
C ALA A 225 13.13 3.76 15.16
N GLU A 226 13.79 3.56 14.03
CA GLU A 226 14.76 4.50 13.46
C GLU A 226 14.10 5.51 12.52
N SER A 227 13.07 5.08 11.78
CA SER A 227 12.37 5.91 10.80
C SER A 227 11.32 6.84 11.42
N LEU A 228 10.65 6.40 12.49
CA LEU A 228 9.57 7.16 13.12
C LEU A 228 10.09 7.83 14.41
N THR A 229 10.95 8.82 14.25
CA THR A 229 11.46 9.62 15.38
C THR A 229 10.68 10.94 15.50
N PRO A 230 10.46 11.49 16.72
CA PRO A 230 9.76 12.78 16.89
C PRO A 230 10.35 13.89 16.05
N ALA A 231 11.68 14.03 16.03
CA ALA A 231 12.38 15.08 15.29
C ALA A 231 12.17 14.98 13.77
N LEU A 232 12.25 13.76 13.18
CA LEU A 232 12.00 13.56 11.76
C LEU A 232 10.55 13.83 11.41
N LEU A 233 9.62 13.29 12.21
CA LEU A 233 8.19 13.43 11.96
C LEU A 233 7.74 14.89 12.10
N ALA A 234 8.25 15.62 13.11
CA ALA A 234 7.99 17.04 13.25
C ALA A 234 8.45 17.83 12.02
N ARG A 235 9.63 17.54 11.50
CA ARG A 235 10.13 18.17 10.27
C ARG A 235 9.29 17.85 9.04
N VAL A 236 8.84 16.60 8.92
CA VAL A 236 8.11 16.10 7.73
C VAL A 236 6.66 16.54 7.73
N TYR A 237 6.00 16.54 8.90
CA TYR A 237 4.58 16.86 9.03
C TYR A 237 4.30 18.30 9.50
N GLY A 238 5.33 19.04 9.91
CA GLY A 238 5.20 20.44 10.32
C GLY A 238 4.49 20.64 11.66
N LEU A 239 4.45 19.60 12.53
CA LEU A 239 3.83 19.65 13.84
C LEU A 239 4.61 18.80 14.85
N GLU A 240 4.53 19.13 16.12
CA GLU A 240 5.15 18.38 17.20
C GLU A 240 4.51 16.99 17.34
N ILE A 241 5.34 15.97 17.58
CA ILE A 241 4.88 14.58 17.70
C ILE A 241 5.49 13.95 18.94
N ALA A 242 4.64 13.35 19.76
CA ALA A 242 5.03 12.47 20.85
C ALA A 242 4.94 11.01 20.41
N ILE A 243 5.80 10.17 20.97
CA ILE A 243 5.74 8.72 20.80
C ILE A 243 5.53 8.09 22.16
N ALA A 244 4.46 7.31 22.32
CA ALA A 244 4.20 6.49 23.49
C ALA A 244 4.42 5.01 23.17
N GLU A 245 4.92 4.25 24.12
CA GLU A 245 5.03 2.79 24.04
C GLU A 245 4.13 2.17 25.14
N PRO A 246 2.82 1.99 24.86
CA PRO A 246 1.88 1.45 25.85
C PRO A 246 2.26 0.04 26.31
N ARG A 247 2.99 -0.69 25.50
CA ARG A 247 3.65 -1.97 25.81
C ARG A 247 4.84 -2.19 24.88
N ALA A 248 5.77 -3.05 25.26
CA ALA A 248 6.95 -3.37 24.48
C ALA A 248 6.61 -3.70 23.02
N GLY A 249 7.25 -3.00 22.08
CA GLY A 249 7.08 -3.18 20.63
C GLY A 249 5.81 -2.55 20.03
N LEU A 250 4.95 -1.90 20.83
CA LEU A 250 3.79 -1.17 20.33
C LEU A 250 4.03 0.33 20.43
N ARG A 251 4.19 1.01 19.30
CA ARG A 251 4.37 2.47 19.22
C ARG A 251 3.08 3.17 18.83
N ALA A 252 2.67 4.12 19.63
CA ALA A 252 1.60 5.06 19.32
C ALA A 252 2.23 6.41 18.93
N ILE A 253 1.94 6.90 17.75
CA ILE A 253 2.41 8.17 17.21
C ILE A 253 1.31 9.21 17.44
N ILE A 254 1.57 10.18 18.31
CA ILE A 254 0.57 11.12 18.81
C ILE A 254 0.92 12.53 18.32
N PRO A 255 0.16 13.11 17.39
CA PRO A 255 0.33 14.52 17.01
C PRO A 255 -0.06 15.43 18.18
N ILE A 256 0.79 16.41 18.47
CA ILE A 256 0.51 17.45 19.46
C ILE A 256 0.00 18.68 18.71
N TYR A 257 -1.29 18.96 18.86
CA TYR A 257 -1.88 20.14 18.26
C TYR A 257 -1.67 21.34 19.18
N PRO A 258 -1.27 22.53 18.66
CA PRO A 258 -1.18 23.74 19.47
C PRO A 258 -2.55 23.99 20.10
N SER A 259 -2.56 24.22 21.42
CA SER A 259 -3.78 24.57 22.13
C SER A 259 -4.35 25.90 21.58
N THR A 260 -5.60 25.88 21.14
CA THR A 260 -6.33 27.09 20.71
C THR A 260 -6.80 27.95 21.87
N THR A 261 -6.18 27.83 23.05
CA THR A 261 -6.42 28.72 24.16
C THR A 261 -5.73 30.06 23.87
N GLY A 262 -6.39 30.85 22.99
CA GLY A 262 -6.04 32.27 22.86
C GLY A 262 -6.29 32.96 24.18
N ASP A 263 -5.23 33.57 24.72
CA ASP A 263 -5.32 34.62 25.72
C ASP A 263 -6.12 35.80 25.14
N HIS A 264 -7.43 35.68 25.11
CA HIS A 264 -8.31 36.83 25.17
C HIS A 264 -8.51 37.19 26.64
N LEU A 265 -7.45 37.71 27.24
CA LEU A 265 -7.61 38.56 28.42
C LEU A 265 -8.53 39.69 27.99
N CYS A 266 -9.79 39.60 28.44
CA CYS A 266 -10.70 40.72 28.56
C CYS A 266 -10.03 41.81 29.39
N SER A 267 -9.39 42.77 28.77
CA SER A 267 -9.20 44.09 29.33
C SER A 267 -10.52 44.84 29.15
N SER A 268 -11.36 44.77 30.13
CA SER A 268 -12.50 45.69 30.29
C SER A 268 -12.08 46.89 31.14
N PRO A 269 -12.58 48.08 30.81
CA PRO A 269 -12.15 49.37 31.33
C PRO A 269 -12.51 49.64 32.81
#